data_42ce23d4c4fab6b5aca413a2b76323d2
#
_entry.id   42ce23d4c4fab6b5aca413a2b76323d2
#
_cell.length_a   1.000
_cell.length_b   1.000
_cell.length_c   1.000
_cell.angle_alpha   90.00
_cell.angle_beta   90.00
_cell.angle_gamma   90.00
#
_symmetry.space_group_name_H-M   'P 1'
#
loop_
_entity.id
_entity.type
_entity.pdbx_description
1 polymer ?
#
loop_
_entity_poly.entity_id
_entity_poly.type
_entity_poly.pdbx_seq_one_letter_code
_entity_poly.pdbx_strand_id
1 'polypeptide(L)'
;MITVSNLAIQFGKRVLYKDVNLKFTAGNIYGVIGANGAGKSTLLRAISGDLEPNKGSVELGPGERLSVLEQDHFKFDEYRVLDTVLMGHEPLWNNMKEREALYSKLEMTEDDGNRAADLELKFAEMDGWEAESNAAQMLSNLGIPEALHEKQMSELSNNEKVRVMLAKALFGNPDNLLLDEPTNDLDLDTVQWLEEYLSNVEQTVLVVSHDRHFLDAVSTQTVDIDFGKVTVFAGNYSFWYESSQLALRQQQNQRQKAEEKRKELEEFIRRFSANVAKSKQTTSRKKMLEKLNVEEIRPSSRKYPGIIFQMEREPGNQILEVEGLKAVDEDGTVLFDNVNFNIEKGEKVVFLSHNPKAMTALFEIINGNREAAAGTFKWGVTITTAYLPLDNTEFFKSDKNLVDWLSQYGPGNEVVMKGFLGRMLFSGEDVLKKVNVLSGGERMRCMIARMQLNNANCLILDTPTNHLDLESIQAFNNNLVGFKGNILFSSHDHEFIQTVANRIIELTPNGTIDKLMDYDDYIYSEDIKALKAQMYNK
;
A
#
# COMPACT_ATOMS: atom_id res chain seq x y z
N MET A 1 22.46 7.15 11.18
CA MET A 1 22.99 5.95 10.48
C MET A 1 22.59 4.71 11.26
N ILE A 2 21.98 3.71 10.61
CA ILE A 2 21.56 2.45 11.25
C ILE A 2 22.45 1.32 10.75
N THR A 3 23.03 0.54 11.65
CA THR A 3 23.86 -0.63 11.30
C THR A 3 23.19 -1.89 11.80
N VAL A 4 22.90 -2.83 10.92
CA VAL A 4 22.34 -4.14 11.21
C VAL A 4 23.41 -5.20 10.99
N SER A 5 23.74 -5.97 12.04
CA SER A 5 24.85 -6.95 12.02
C SER A 5 24.33 -8.35 12.31
N ASN A 6 24.50 -9.29 11.36
CA ASN A 6 24.17 -10.70 11.49
C ASN A 6 22.74 -10.98 11.99
N LEU A 7 21.78 -10.11 11.61
CA LEU A 7 20.42 -10.19 12.07
C LEU A 7 19.75 -11.47 11.57
N ALA A 8 19.10 -12.20 12.48
CA ALA A 8 18.26 -13.34 12.16
C ALA A 8 16.96 -13.27 12.95
N ILE A 9 15.83 -13.47 12.27
CA ILE A 9 14.50 -13.50 12.88
C ILE A 9 13.77 -14.77 12.47
N GLN A 10 13.22 -15.46 13.46
CA GLN A 10 12.50 -16.72 13.31
C GLN A 10 11.29 -16.76 14.24
N PHE A 11 10.14 -17.18 13.72
CA PHE A 11 8.93 -17.45 14.50
C PHE A 11 8.61 -18.95 14.49
N GLY A 12 8.81 -19.61 15.62
CA GLY A 12 8.67 -21.06 15.71
C GLY A 12 9.60 -21.79 14.74
N LYS A 13 9.05 -22.53 13.77
CA LYS A 13 9.82 -23.23 12.72
C LYS A 13 10.07 -22.37 11.46
N ARG A 14 9.43 -21.23 11.35
CA ARG A 14 9.54 -20.36 10.17
C ARG A 14 10.67 -19.34 10.37
N VAL A 15 11.73 -19.49 9.58
CA VAL A 15 12.80 -18.50 9.49
C VAL A 15 12.34 -17.43 8.49
N LEU A 16 12.28 -16.17 8.91
CA LEU A 16 11.99 -15.04 8.01
C LEU A 16 13.24 -14.67 7.23
N TYR A 17 14.34 -14.41 7.93
CA TYR A 17 15.65 -14.16 7.35
C TYR A 17 16.76 -14.46 8.33
N LYS A 18 17.97 -14.66 7.82
CA LYS A 18 19.17 -14.95 8.60
C LYS A 18 20.40 -14.33 7.96
N ASP A 19 21.39 -14.08 8.79
CA ASP A 19 22.69 -13.55 8.40
C ASP A 19 22.58 -12.22 7.63
N VAL A 20 21.62 -11.35 8.02
CA VAL A 20 21.37 -10.07 7.39
C VAL A 20 22.36 -9.04 7.92
N ASN A 21 23.10 -8.41 7.00
CA ASN A 21 24.02 -7.32 7.29
C ASN A 21 23.65 -6.14 6.39
N LEU A 22 23.26 -5.02 6.99
CA LEU A 22 22.80 -3.81 6.31
C LEU A 22 23.38 -2.57 6.96
N LYS A 23 23.56 -1.54 6.16
CA LYS A 23 23.96 -0.23 6.63
C LYS A 23 23.11 0.83 5.95
N PHE A 24 22.33 1.56 6.75
CA PHE A 24 21.51 2.65 6.28
C PHE A 24 22.17 3.97 6.65
N THR A 25 22.35 4.86 5.68
CA THR A 25 23.11 6.11 5.81
C THR A 25 22.20 7.32 5.64
N ALA A 26 22.52 8.41 6.31
CA ALA A 26 21.81 9.67 6.19
C ALA A 26 21.76 10.17 4.73
N GLY A 27 20.74 10.96 4.42
CA GLY A 27 20.47 11.45 3.06
C GLY A 27 19.95 10.40 2.10
N ASN A 28 19.49 9.25 2.61
CA ASN A 28 18.89 8.19 1.78
C ASN A 28 17.53 7.76 2.32
N ILE A 29 16.62 7.55 1.39
CA ILE A 29 15.31 6.97 1.65
C ILE A 29 15.28 5.56 1.07
N TYR A 30 15.08 4.60 1.95
CA TYR A 30 15.08 3.17 1.64
C TYR A 30 13.64 2.66 1.53
N GLY A 31 13.17 2.41 0.30
CA GLY A 31 11.89 1.74 0.05
C GLY A 31 12.00 0.24 0.34
N VAL A 32 11.34 -0.24 1.39
CA VAL A 32 11.39 -1.66 1.79
C VAL A 32 10.26 -2.43 1.13
N ILE A 33 10.62 -3.38 0.28
CA ILE A 33 9.69 -4.17 -0.51
C ILE A 33 9.85 -5.67 -0.28
N GLY A 34 8.83 -6.42 -0.59
CA GLY A 34 8.81 -7.89 -0.45
C GLY A 34 7.39 -8.42 -0.39
N ALA A 35 7.21 -9.70 -0.67
CA ALA A 35 5.91 -10.36 -0.64
C ALA A 35 5.22 -10.21 0.74
N ASN A 36 3.89 -10.33 0.78
CA ASN A 36 3.17 -10.33 2.06
C ASN A 36 3.66 -11.47 2.96
N GLY A 37 3.99 -11.12 4.21
CA GLY A 37 4.59 -12.03 5.17
C GLY A 37 6.08 -12.31 4.95
N ALA A 38 6.79 -11.57 4.08
CA ALA A 38 8.25 -11.66 3.93
C ALA A 38 9.00 -11.10 5.14
N GLY A 39 8.33 -10.28 5.98
CA GLY A 39 8.90 -9.72 7.20
C GLY A 39 9.24 -8.23 7.13
N LYS A 40 8.62 -7.45 6.22
CA LYS A 40 8.85 -6.00 6.10
C LYS A 40 8.66 -5.25 7.43
N SER A 41 7.46 -5.26 7.98
CA SER A 41 7.16 -4.65 9.29
C SER A 41 7.96 -5.27 10.44
N THR A 42 8.29 -6.57 10.31
CA THR A 42 9.16 -7.26 11.30
C THR A 42 10.58 -6.69 11.29
N LEU A 43 11.11 -6.35 10.11
CA LEU A 43 12.41 -5.69 9.98
C LEU A 43 12.39 -4.31 10.64
N LEU A 44 11.35 -3.50 10.38
CA LEU A 44 11.19 -2.19 11.03
C LEU A 44 11.10 -2.33 12.55
N ARG A 45 10.30 -3.29 13.07
CA ARG A 45 10.20 -3.56 14.51
C ARG A 45 11.49 -4.07 15.16
N ALA A 46 12.34 -4.78 14.41
CA ALA A 46 13.66 -5.15 14.90
C ALA A 46 14.61 -3.95 14.93
N ILE A 47 14.47 -3.02 13.99
CA ILE A 47 15.26 -1.78 13.94
C ILE A 47 14.81 -0.80 15.01
N SER A 48 13.49 -0.70 15.30
CA SER A 48 12.95 0.14 16.39
C SER A 48 13.29 -0.36 17.78
N GLY A 49 13.66 -1.64 17.91
CA GLY A 49 13.88 -2.28 19.20
C GLY A 49 12.61 -2.89 19.82
N ASP A 50 11.44 -2.80 19.16
CA ASP A 50 10.18 -3.41 19.62
C ASP A 50 10.18 -4.93 19.48
N LEU A 51 11.14 -5.48 18.77
CA LEU A 51 11.33 -6.91 18.59
C LEU A 51 12.80 -7.28 18.77
N GLU A 52 13.11 -8.07 19.80
CA GLU A 52 14.44 -8.64 19.95
C GLU A 52 14.72 -9.68 18.86
N PRO A 53 15.83 -9.53 18.11
CA PRO A 53 16.22 -10.52 17.11
C PRO A 53 16.70 -11.82 17.77
N ASN A 54 16.51 -12.96 17.11
CA ASN A 54 17.04 -14.24 17.59
C ASN A 54 18.57 -14.29 17.58
N LYS A 55 19.20 -13.54 16.65
CA LYS A 55 20.65 -13.35 16.55
C LYS A 55 20.95 -11.98 15.94
N GLY A 56 22.16 -11.49 16.22
CA GLY A 56 22.65 -10.22 15.68
C GLY A 56 22.29 -9.03 16.55
N SER A 57 22.61 -7.85 16.04
CA SER A 57 22.33 -6.57 16.71
C SER A 57 21.92 -5.51 15.70
N VAL A 58 21.21 -4.50 16.20
CA VAL A 58 20.93 -3.25 15.50
C VAL A 58 21.50 -2.12 16.32
N GLU A 59 22.28 -1.26 15.71
CA GLU A 59 22.98 -0.16 16.36
C GLU A 59 22.67 1.15 15.64
N LEU A 60 22.30 2.17 16.40
CA LEU A 60 22.14 3.55 15.93
C LEU A 60 23.46 4.31 16.10
N GLY A 61 23.67 5.34 15.32
CA GLY A 61 24.79 6.27 15.53
C GLY A 61 24.70 6.92 16.92
N PRO A 62 25.87 7.25 17.53
CA PRO A 62 25.91 7.85 18.87
C PRO A 62 25.11 9.16 18.92
N GLY A 63 24.14 9.25 19.83
CA GLY A 63 23.31 10.43 20.02
C GLY A 63 22.20 10.62 18.97
N GLU A 64 22.10 9.72 17.99
CA GLU A 64 21.05 9.80 16.98
C GLU A 64 19.70 9.38 17.53
N ARG A 65 18.66 10.11 17.13
CA ARG A 65 17.27 9.86 17.48
C ARG A 65 16.57 9.05 16.40
N LEU A 66 15.79 8.06 16.83
CA LEU A 66 14.92 7.25 15.99
C LEU A 66 13.46 7.63 16.26
N SER A 67 12.71 7.86 15.20
CA SER A 67 11.26 8.02 15.25
C SER A 67 10.57 6.94 14.41
N VAL A 68 9.40 6.49 14.87
CA VAL A 68 8.63 5.42 14.25
C VAL A 68 7.18 5.88 14.09
N LEU A 69 6.60 5.65 12.92
CA LEU A 69 5.17 5.80 12.71
C LEU A 69 4.43 4.65 13.41
N GLU A 70 3.82 4.95 14.55
CA GLU A 70 3.03 3.99 15.30
C GLU A 70 1.68 3.74 14.59
N GLN A 71 1.28 2.47 14.48
CA GLN A 71 0.00 2.08 13.84
C GLN A 71 -1.20 2.14 14.80
N ASP A 72 -0.97 2.07 16.12
CA ASP A 72 -2.03 2.18 17.13
C ASP A 72 -2.29 3.66 17.48
N HIS A 73 -3.19 4.26 16.74
CA HIS A 73 -3.58 5.65 16.95
C HIS A 73 -4.56 5.86 18.12
N PHE A 74 -5.16 4.80 18.68
CA PHE A 74 -6.03 4.88 19.86
C PHE A 74 -5.26 5.00 21.18
N LYS A 75 -3.98 4.67 21.17
CA LYS A 75 -3.09 4.79 22.35
C LYS A 75 -3.05 6.20 22.93
N PHE A 76 -3.33 7.20 22.11
CA PHE A 76 -3.21 8.62 22.47
C PHE A 76 -4.57 9.32 22.66
N ASP A 77 -5.68 8.59 22.73
CA ASP A 77 -7.04 9.14 22.80
C ASP A 77 -7.28 10.10 23.96
N GLU A 78 -6.55 9.95 25.07
CA GLU A 78 -6.65 10.80 26.27
C GLU A 78 -5.81 12.09 26.18
N TYR A 79 -4.97 12.24 25.15
CA TYR A 79 -4.07 13.38 25.02
C TYR A 79 -4.63 14.43 24.05
N ARG A 80 -4.22 15.70 24.27
CA ARG A 80 -4.47 16.80 23.34
C ARG A 80 -3.73 16.54 22.03
N VAL A 81 -4.34 16.92 20.91
CA VAL A 81 -3.75 16.74 19.56
C VAL A 81 -2.35 17.34 19.47
N LEU A 82 -2.17 18.59 19.90
CA LEU A 82 -0.88 19.26 19.90
C LEU A 82 0.16 18.56 20.79
N ASP A 83 -0.24 18.13 21.99
CA ASP A 83 0.63 17.38 22.90
C ASP A 83 1.08 16.05 22.29
N THR A 84 0.19 15.36 21.57
CA THR A 84 0.51 14.11 20.89
C THR A 84 1.64 14.30 19.87
N VAL A 85 1.65 15.41 19.12
CA VAL A 85 2.74 15.74 18.20
C VAL A 85 4.04 16.01 18.96
N LEU A 86 3.99 16.82 20.03
CA LEU A 86 5.16 17.14 20.86
C LEU A 86 5.81 15.88 21.47
N MET A 87 5.02 14.85 21.81
CA MET A 87 5.52 13.56 22.28
C MET A 87 6.41 12.85 21.24
N GLY A 88 6.37 13.22 19.97
CA GLY A 88 7.28 12.74 18.94
C GLY A 88 8.74 13.07 19.21
N HIS A 89 9.01 14.12 20.00
CA HIS A 89 10.34 14.43 20.54
C HIS A 89 10.39 14.15 22.03
N GLU A 90 10.53 12.88 22.40
CA GLU A 90 10.46 12.43 23.80
C GLU A 90 11.37 13.21 24.77
N PRO A 91 12.66 13.50 24.47
CA PRO A 91 13.50 14.33 25.35
C PRO A 91 12.93 15.73 25.60
N LEU A 92 12.37 16.38 24.59
CA LEU A 92 11.74 17.69 24.71
C LEU A 92 10.46 17.61 25.54
N TRP A 93 9.60 16.62 25.25
CA TRP A 93 8.35 16.41 25.99
C TRP A 93 8.60 16.16 27.48
N ASN A 94 9.55 15.30 27.82
CA ASN A 94 9.93 15.02 29.21
C ASN A 94 10.48 16.27 29.89
N ASN A 95 11.31 17.06 29.21
CA ASN A 95 11.80 18.34 29.72
C ASN A 95 10.64 19.31 29.99
N MET A 96 9.70 19.45 29.07
CA MET A 96 8.51 20.32 29.24
C MET A 96 7.70 19.91 30.47
N LYS A 97 7.44 18.62 30.66
CA LYS A 97 6.69 18.10 31.81
C LYS A 97 7.44 18.26 33.13
N GLU A 98 8.75 18.04 33.14
CA GLU A 98 9.59 18.23 34.33
C GLU A 98 9.64 19.72 34.71
N ARG A 99 9.78 20.63 33.74
CA ARG A 99 9.71 22.10 33.95
C ARG A 99 8.36 22.50 34.54
N GLU A 100 7.25 22.06 33.94
CA GLU A 100 5.89 22.33 34.41
C GLU A 100 5.71 21.87 35.86
N ALA A 101 6.14 20.65 36.19
CA ALA A 101 6.08 20.10 37.53
C ALA A 101 6.95 20.89 38.53
N LEU A 102 8.13 21.34 38.09
CA LEU A 102 9.06 22.09 38.93
C LEU A 102 8.54 23.50 39.24
N TYR A 103 8.03 24.21 38.22
CA TYR A 103 7.48 25.56 38.39
C TYR A 103 6.12 25.58 39.09
N SER A 104 5.41 24.48 39.15
CA SER A 104 4.17 24.35 39.93
C SER A 104 4.37 24.19 41.42
N LYS A 105 5.63 24.00 41.91
CA LYS A 105 5.94 23.89 43.34
C LYS A 105 5.73 25.25 44.05
N LEU A 106 5.08 25.21 45.21
CA LEU A 106 4.83 26.41 46.03
C LEU A 106 6.12 26.96 46.66
N GLU A 107 7.09 26.12 46.93
CA GLU A 107 8.41 26.48 47.46
C GLU A 107 9.49 25.74 46.66
N MET A 108 10.44 26.48 46.11
CA MET A 108 11.61 25.96 45.40
C MET A 108 12.80 25.88 46.33
N THR A 109 13.48 24.73 46.34
CA THR A 109 14.78 24.55 47.00
C THR A 109 15.91 25.06 46.09
N GLU A 110 17.13 25.20 46.64
CA GLU A 110 18.33 25.55 45.85
C GLU A 110 18.62 24.48 44.79
N ASP A 111 18.39 23.21 45.07
CA ASP A 111 18.52 22.11 44.11
C ASP A 111 17.47 22.22 43.00
N ASP A 112 16.24 22.61 43.31
CA ASP A 112 15.20 22.87 42.33
C ASP A 112 15.60 24.03 41.38
N GLY A 113 16.24 25.08 41.93
CA GLY A 113 16.74 26.20 41.14
C GLY A 113 17.84 25.80 40.14
N ASN A 114 18.81 24.97 40.61
CA ASN A 114 19.86 24.43 39.76
C ASN A 114 19.26 23.51 38.67
N ARG A 115 18.31 22.65 39.04
CA ARG A 115 17.62 21.79 38.07
C ARG A 115 16.83 22.56 37.05
N ALA A 116 16.15 23.64 37.44
CA ALA A 116 15.44 24.52 36.54
C ALA A 116 16.37 25.15 35.49
N ALA A 117 17.56 25.62 35.90
CA ALA A 117 18.55 26.19 35.01
C ALA A 117 19.06 25.16 33.97
N ASP A 118 19.32 23.92 34.41
CA ASP A 118 19.71 22.82 33.51
C ASP A 118 18.61 22.48 32.50
N LEU A 119 17.35 22.47 32.94
CA LEU A 119 16.20 22.20 32.07
C LEU A 119 15.99 23.32 31.05
N GLU A 120 16.14 24.59 31.45
CA GLU A 120 16.05 25.74 30.52
C GLU A 120 17.12 25.68 29.43
N LEU A 121 18.36 25.33 29.82
CA LEU A 121 19.45 25.20 28.86
C LEU A 121 19.14 24.10 27.84
N LYS A 122 18.74 22.92 28.28
CA LYS A 122 18.35 21.80 27.41
C LYS A 122 17.13 22.12 26.57
N PHE A 123 16.15 22.85 27.12
CA PHE A 123 14.97 23.26 26.38
C PHE A 123 15.33 24.19 25.22
N ALA A 124 16.24 25.15 25.47
CA ALA A 124 16.73 26.02 24.42
C ALA A 124 17.56 25.28 23.35
N GLU A 125 18.38 24.30 23.75
CA GLU A 125 19.15 23.45 22.82
C GLU A 125 18.25 22.58 21.90
N MET A 126 17.03 22.27 22.35
CA MET A 126 16.05 21.47 21.59
C MET A 126 15.02 22.35 20.87
N ASP A 127 15.27 23.64 20.68
CA ASP A 127 14.34 24.61 20.07
C ASP A 127 12.94 24.63 20.74
N GLY A 128 12.92 24.39 22.05
CA GLY A 128 11.70 24.21 22.82
C GLY A 128 10.73 25.40 22.79
N TRP A 129 11.25 26.62 22.63
CA TRP A 129 10.44 27.85 22.53
C TRP A 129 9.56 27.91 21.29
N GLU A 130 9.98 27.27 20.19
CA GLU A 130 9.25 27.21 18.93
C GLU A 130 8.47 25.91 18.75
N ALA A 131 8.61 24.97 19.70
CA ALA A 131 8.09 23.61 19.57
C ALA A 131 6.58 23.56 19.33
N GLU A 132 5.78 24.30 20.10
CA GLU A 132 4.31 24.33 19.92
C GLU A 132 3.92 24.96 18.57
N SER A 133 4.60 26.03 18.16
CA SER A 133 4.36 26.68 16.86
C SER A 133 4.70 25.75 15.70
N ASN A 134 5.84 25.05 15.80
CA ASN A 134 6.27 24.09 14.78
C ASN A 134 5.33 22.88 14.69
N ALA A 135 4.86 22.39 15.85
CA ALA A 135 3.87 21.31 15.90
C ALA A 135 2.52 21.75 15.28
N ALA A 136 2.04 22.94 15.60
CA ALA A 136 0.81 23.51 15.04
C ALA A 136 0.93 23.71 13.51
N GLN A 137 2.07 24.21 13.03
CA GLN A 137 2.31 24.37 11.60
C GLN A 137 2.33 23.00 10.87
N MET A 138 2.96 21.98 11.47
CA MET A 138 2.99 20.64 10.90
C MET A 138 1.60 20.01 10.82
N LEU A 139 0.77 20.18 11.86
CA LEU A 139 -0.63 19.77 11.85
C LEU A 139 -1.42 20.46 10.74
N SER A 140 -1.26 21.78 10.60
CA SER A 140 -1.93 22.55 9.55
C SER A 140 -1.51 22.11 8.15
N ASN A 141 -0.22 21.83 7.94
CA ASN A 141 0.31 21.31 6.68
C ASN A 141 -0.26 19.92 6.32
N LEU A 142 -0.57 19.11 7.33
CA LEU A 142 -1.24 17.81 7.18
C LEU A 142 -2.78 17.94 7.13
N GLY A 143 -3.31 19.14 6.97
CA GLY A 143 -4.74 19.39 6.81
C GLY A 143 -5.56 19.22 8.09
N ILE A 144 -4.95 19.32 9.27
CA ILE A 144 -5.65 19.38 10.57
C ILE A 144 -5.94 20.85 10.91
N PRO A 145 -7.22 21.29 10.93
CA PRO A 145 -7.58 22.65 11.24
C PRO A 145 -7.15 23.09 12.64
N GLU A 146 -6.76 24.36 12.82
CA GLU A 146 -6.34 24.89 14.13
C GLU A 146 -7.38 24.67 15.24
N ALA A 147 -8.67 24.69 14.91
CA ALA A 147 -9.75 24.42 15.85
C ALA A 147 -9.70 23.02 16.49
N LEU A 148 -8.97 22.08 15.88
CA LEU A 148 -8.78 20.72 16.40
C LEU A 148 -7.50 20.56 17.23
N HIS A 149 -6.54 21.48 17.16
CA HIS A 149 -5.24 21.36 17.84
C HIS A 149 -5.36 21.27 19.36
N GLU A 150 -6.36 21.96 19.94
CA GLU A 150 -6.63 21.98 21.37
C GLU A 150 -7.57 20.85 21.84
N LYS A 151 -8.16 20.09 20.93
CA LYS A 151 -9.06 18.99 21.27
C LYS A 151 -8.30 17.73 21.68
N GLN A 152 -9.03 16.78 22.27
CA GLN A 152 -8.49 15.45 22.56
C GLN A 152 -8.48 14.60 21.29
N MET A 153 -7.50 13.70 21.20
CA MET A 153 -7.40 12.74 20.09
C MET A 153 -8.68 11.90 19.92
N SER A 154 -9.38 11.57 21.01
CA SER A 154 -10.64 10.83 20.98
C SER A 154 -11.76 11.53 20.20
N GLU A 155 -11.69 12.84 20.02
CA GLU A 155 -12.69 13.65 19.30
C GLU A 155 -12.46 13.68 17.78
N LEU A 156 -11.29 13.20 17.32
CA LEU A 156 -10.89 13.18 15.92
C LEU A 156 -11.44 11.93 15.20
N SER A 157 -11.73 12.09 13.93
CA SER A 157 -11.96 10.95 13.02
C SER A 157 -10.70 10.09 12.87
N ASN A 158 -10.86 8.84 12.43
CA ASN A 158 -9.72 7.94 12.24
C ASN A 158 -8.69 8.50 11.26
N ASN A 159 -9.13 9.13 10.17
CA ASN A 159 -8.24 9.77 9.19
C ASN A 159 -7.43 10.91 9.81
N GLU A 160 -8.07 11.77 10.62
CA GLU A 160 -7.38 12.86 11.31
C GLU A 160 -6.37 12.30 12.32
N LYS A 161 -6.72 11.25 13.06
CA LYS A 161 -5.78 10.58 13.99
C LYS A 161 -4.53 10.07 13.26
N VAL A 162 -4.68 9.43 12.09
CA VAL A 162 -3.54 8.96 11.28
C VAL A 162 -2.62 10.12 10.90
N ARG A 163 -3.18 11.25 10.47
CA ARG A 163 -2.39 12.46 10.14
C ARG A 163 -1.66 13.04 11.35
N VAL A 164 -2.30 13.05 12.52
CA VAL A 164 -1.64 13.48 13.77
C VAL A 164 -0.50 12.53 14.15
N MET A 165 -0.68 11.22 13.98
CA MET A 165 0.40 10.25 14.23
C MET A 165 1.56 10.40 13.26
N LEU A 166 1.27 10.77 12.00
CA LEU A 166 2.31 11.11 11.03
C LEU A 166 3.05 12.39 11.46
N ALA A 167 2.34 13.45 11.85
CA ALA A 167 2.94 14.65 12.41
C ALA A 167 3.86 14.34 13.59
N LYS A 168 3.41 13.50 14.53
CA LYS A 168 4.19 13.02 15.66
C LYS A 168 5.48 12.33 15.22
N ALA A 169 5.42 11.45 14.23
CA ALA A 169 6.60 10.73 13.74
C ALA A 169 7.63 11.66 13.08
N LEU A 170 7.18 12.69 12.37
CA LEU A 170 8.03 13.65 11.67
C LEU A 170 8.56 14.77 12.58
N PHE A 171 7.93 14.99 13.75
CA PHE A 171 8.21 16.12 14.61
C PHE A 171 9.64 16.14 15.16
N GLY A 172 10.23 17.33 15.14
CA GLY A 172 11.56 17.59 15.70
C GLY A 172 12.71 16.97 14.88
N ASN A 173 12.52 16.70 13.59
CA ASN A 173 13.54 16.24 12.64
C ASN A 173 14.40 15.08 13.18
N PRO A 174 13.84 13.86 13.36
CA PRO A 174 14.60 12.71 13.85
C PRO A 174 15.73 12.35 12.87
N ASP A 175 16.89 11.89 13.37
CA ASP A 175 18.01 11.45 12.51
C ASP A 175 17.68 10.20 11.69
N ASN A 176 16.82 9.35 12.24
CA ASN A 176 16.35 8.12 11.61
C ASN A 176 14.82 8.03 11.73
N LEU A 177 14.15 7.73 10.64
CA LEU A 177 12.70 7.68 10.53
C LEU A 177 12.24 6.34 9.96
N LEU A 178 11.33 5.66 10.64
CA LEU A 178 10.71 4.42 10.18
C LEU A 178 9.22 4.65 9.91
N LEU A 179 8.80 4.43 8.67
CA LEU A 179 7.44 4.58 8.21
C LEU A 179 6.90 3.24 7.71
N ASP A 180 5.91 2.69 8.37
CA ASP A 180 5.22 1.45 7.93
C ASP A 180 3.84 1.80 7.40
N GLU A 181 3.67 1.70 6.08
CA GLU A 181 2.46 2.04 5.31
C GLU A 181 1.95 3.47 5.57
N PRO A 182 2.79 4.51 5.42
CA PRO A 182 2.40 5.88 5.79
C PRO A 182 1.33 6.50 4.89
N THR A 183 1.08 5.93 3.72
CA THR A 183 0.08 6.42 2.74
C THR A 183 -1.31 5.85 2.97
N ASN A 184 -1.45 4.81 3.83
CA ASN A 184 -2.75 4.23 4.14
C ASN A 184 -3.66 5.25 4.84
N ASP A 185 -4.93 5.28 4.42
CA ASP A 185 -5.96 6.17 4.97
C ASP A 185 -5.66 7.68 4.82
N LEU A 186 -4.68 8.09 4.01
CA LEU A 186 -4.43 9.47 3.64
C LEU A 186 -5.16 9.83 2.34
N ASP A 187 -5.57 11.09 2.21
CA ASP A 187 -6.01 11.63 0.92
C ASP A 187 -4.81 12.00 0.04
N LEU A 188 -5.09 12.20 -1.24
CA LEU A 188 -4.07 12.48 -2.25
C LEU A 188 -3.25 13.74 -1.95
N ASP A 189 -3.89 14.80 -1.45
CA ASP A 189 -3.20 16.05 -1.12
C ASP A 189 -2.20 15.84 0.03
N THR A 190 -2.58 15.04 1.04
CA THR A 190 -1.69 14.68 2.15
C THR A 190 -0.54 13.76 1.70
N VAL A 191 -0.79 12.82 0.78
CA VAL A 191 0.25 11.96 0.20
C VAL A 191 1.25 12.81 -0.59
N GLN A 192 0.79 13.72 -1.44
CA GLN A 192 1.65 14.63 -2.20
C GLN A 192 2.49 15.51 -1.28
N TRP A 193 1.89 16.06 -0.22
CA TRP A 193 2.65 16.81 0.78
C TRP A 193 3.75 15.96 1.44
N LEU A 194 3.45 14.70 1.76
CA LEU A 194 4.42 13.78 2.36
C LEU A 194 5.58 13.47 1.38
N GLU A 195 5.28 13.28 0.09
CA GLU A 195 6.29 13.11 -0.97
C GLU A 195 7.22 14.32 -1.06
N GLU A 196 6.66 15.53 -1.09
CA GLU A 196 7.43 16.78 -1.12
C GLU A 196 8.27 16.95 0.16
N TYR A 197 7.72 16.64 1.33
CA TYR A 197 8.44 16.67 2.59
C TYR A 197 9.64 15.70 2.57
N LEU A 198 9.38 14.43 2.23
CA LEU A 198 10.41 13.39 2.24
C LEU A 198 11.51 13.63 1.19
N SER A 199 11.19 14.21 0.03
CA SER A 199 12.19 14.51 -1.01
C SER A 199 13.24 15.54 -0.57
N ASN A 200 12.96 16.31 0.48
CA ASN A 200 13.85 17.34 1.01
C ASN A 200 14.56 16.95 2.32
N VAL A 201 14.39 15.72 2.81
CA VAL A 201 14.98 15.30 4.09
C VAL A 201 16.44 14.81 3.93
N GLU A 202 17.26 15.16 4.90
CA GLU A 202 18.68 14.71 4.99
C GLU A 202 18.85 13.51 5.95
N GLN A 203 17.76 13.03 6.53
CA GLN A 203 17.72 11.95 7.50
C GLN A 203 17.93 10.57 6.84
N THR A 204 18.05 9.54 7.66
CA THR A 204 17.91 8.14 7.21
C THR A 204 16.45 7.75 7.30
N VAL A 205 15.79 7.46 6.19
CA VAL A 205 14.38 7.05 6.17
C VAL A 205 14.26 5.63 5.67
N LEU A 206 13.52 4.79 6.39
CA LEU A 206 13.06 3.49 5.91
C LEU A 206 11.54 3.54 5.78
N VAL A 207 11.04 3.27 4.59
CA VAL A 207 9.61 3.28 4.30
C VAL A 207 9.15 1.94 3.71
N VAL A 208 8.12 1.36 4.31
CA VAL A 208 7.35 0.26 3.74
C VAL A 208 6.09 0.87 3.15
N SER A 209 5.80 0.62 1.89
CA SER A 209 4.53 1.01 1.27
C SER A 209 4.14 0.04 0.16
N HIS A 210 2.83 -0.07 -0.06
CA HIS A 210 2.24 -0.74 -1.20
C HIS A 210 1.87 0.23 -2.33
N ASP A 211 2.08 1.53 -2.13
CA ASP A 211 1.95 2.56 -3.14
C ASP A 211 3.24 2.68 -3.96
N ARG A 212 3.16 2.31 -5.25
CA ARG A 212 4.31 2.33 -6.16
C ARG A 212 4.73 3.74 -6.53
N HIS A 213 3.76 4.63 -6.76
CA HIS A 213 4.04 6.02 -7.08
C HIS A 213 4.80 6.68 -5.95
N PHE A 214 4.30 6.52 -4.74
CA PHE A 214 4.96 7.02 -3.54
C PHE A 214 6.39 6.49 -3.39
N LEU A 215 6.59 5.15 -3.54
CA LEU A 215 7.92 4.56 -3.50
C LEU A 215 8.84 5.11 -4.59
N ASP A 216 8.34 5.35 -5.80
CA ASP A 216 9.12 5.91 -6.90
C ASP A 216 9.45 7.39 -6.68
N ALA A 217 8.53 8.15 -6.11
CA ALA A 217 8.73 9.56 -5.82
C ALA A 217 9.77 9.80 -4.73
N VAL A 218 9.76 8.97 -3.65
CA VAL A 218 10.59 9.27 -2.47
C VAL A 218 11.86 8.41 -2.37
N SER A 219 11.88 7.16 -2.86
CA SER A 219 12.98 6.24 -2.59
C SER A 219 14.23 6.54 -3.41
N THR A 220 15.38 6.66 -2.75
CA THR A 220 16.71 6.71 -3.37
C THR A 220 17.33 5.33 -3.51
N GLN A 221 16.92 4.40 -2.65
CA GLN A 221 17.38 3.00 -2.63
C GLN A 221 16.21 2.07 -2.34
N THR A 222 16.29 0.84 -2.86
CA THR A 222 15.26 -0.19 -2.66
C THR A 222 15.84 -1.35 -1.86
N VAL A 223 15.18 -1.70 -0.75
CA VAL A 223 15.51 -2.84 0.11
C VAL A 223 14.56 -3.99 -0.22
N ASP A 224 15.07 -5.01 -0.87
CA ASP A 224 14.30 -6.16 -1.31
C ASP A 224 14.43 -7.33 -0.31
N ILE A 225 13.29 -7.78 0.22
CA ILE A 225 13.20 -8.96 1.08
C ILE A 225 12.61 -10.11 0.27
N ASP A 226 13.47 -11.03 -0.17
CA ASP A 226 13.06 -12.21 -0.92
C ASP A 226 13.83 -13.47 -0.48
N PHE A 227 13.15 -14.62 -0.35
CA PHE A 227 13.70 -15.90 0.10
C PHE A 227 14.53 -15.85 1.40
N GLY A 228 14.13 -15.02 2.35
CA GLY A 228 14.83 -14.88 3.62
C GLY A 228 16.18 -14.18 3.51
N LYS A 229 16.42 -13.49 2.39
CA LYS A 229 17.55 -12.58 2.19
C LYS A 229 17.02 -11.15 2.12
N VAL A 230 17.83 -10.24 2.58
CA VAL A 230 17.57 -8.79 2.46
C VAL A 230 18.72 -8.18 1.66
N THR A 231 18.38 -7.55 0.55
CA THR A 231 19.36 -6.99 -0.38
C THR A 231 19.01 -5.53 -0.68
N VAL A 232 20.01 -4.66 -0.68
CA VAL A 232 19.83 -3.23 -1.02
C VAL A 232 20.24 -3.00 -2.46
N PHE A 233 19.40 -2.31 -3.21
CA PHE A 233 19.62 -1.89 -4.58
C PHE A 233 19.63 -0.36 -4.65
N ALA A 234 20.51 0.20 -5.44
CA ALA A 234 20.50 1.63 -5.76
C ALA A 234 19.36 1.93 -6.73
N GLY A 235 18.63 3.02 -6.48
CA GLY A 235 17.49 3.45 -7.29
C GLY A 235 16.14 3.15 -6.64
N ASN A 236 15.10 3.72 -7.23
CA ASN A 236 13.72 3.60 -6.78
C ASN A 236 13.07 2.24 -7.17
N TYR A 237 11.78 2.09 -6.86
CA TYR A 237 11.04 0.86 -7.11
C TYR A 237 10.99 0.48 -8.60
N SER A 238 10.70 1.42 -9.49
CA SER A 238 10.62 1.17 -10.94
C SER A 238 11.95 0.71 -11.51
N PHE A 239 13.06 1.34 -11.14
CA PHE A 239 14.39 0.92 -11.56
C PHE A 239 14.73 -0.49 -11.05
N TRP A 240 14.42 -0.78 -9.79
CA TRP A 240 14.58 -2.14 -9.23
C TRP A 240 13.71 -3.15 -9.99
N TYR A 241 12.44 -2.81 -10.26
CA TYR A 241 11.50 -3.70 -10.95
C TYR A 241 11.99 -4.06 -12.35
N GLU A 242 12.35 -3.07 -13.16
CA GLU A 242 12.89 -3.28 -14.52
C GLU A 242 14.17 -4.12 -14.51
N SER A 243 15.10 -3.79 -13.61
CA SER A 243 16.36 -4.53 -13.43
C SER A 243 16.11 -5.98 -13.02
N SER A 244 15.18 -6.23 -12.10
CA SER A 244 14.80 -7.56 -11.64
C SER A 244 14.14 -8.40 -12.76
N GLN A 245 13.26 -7.79 -13.55
CA GLN A 245 12.63 -8.44 -14.71
C GLN A 245 13.66 -8.78 -15.79
N LEU A 246 14.61 -7.89 -16.04
CA LEU A 246 15.69 -8.15 -16.99
C LEU A 246 16.57 -9.31 -16.53
N ALA A 247 16.96 -9.33 -15.25
CA ALA A 247 17.74 -10.42 -14.65
C ALA A 247 17.02 -11.76 -14.74
N LEU A 248 15.72 -11.80 -14.44
CA LEU A 248 14.90 -13.01 -14.56
C LEU A 248 14.83 -13.51 -16.01
N ARG A 249 14.62 -12.63 -16.99
CA ARG A 249 14.63 -13.02 -18.42
C ARG A 249 15.98 -13.56 -18.85
N GLN A 250 17.07 -12.95 -18.41
CA GLN A 250 18.43 -13.43 -18.71
C GLN A 250 18.66 -14.83 -18.10
N GLN A 251 18.28 -15.05 -16.85
CA GLN A 251 18.38 -16.35 -16.20
C GLN A 251 17.53 -17.42 -16.91
N GLN A 252 16.29 -17.09 -17.28
CA GLN A 252 15.43 -18.02 -18.04
C GLN A 252 16.05 -18.41 -19.38
N ASN A 253 16.58 -17.43 -20.12
CA ASN A 253 17.27 -17.67 -21.39
C ASN A 253 18.55 -18.53 -21.22
N GLN A 254 19.32 -18.27 -20.15
CA GLN A 254 20.52 -19.08 -19.84
C GLN A 254 20.13 -20.51 -19.48
N ARG A 255 19.08 -20.68 -18.67
CA ARG A 255 18.55 -21.99 -18.30
C ARG A 255 18.06 -22.75 -19.54
N GLN A 256 17.27 -22.13 -20.40
CA GLN A 256 16.78 -22.75 -21.61
C GLN A 256 17.94 -23.23 -22.49
N LYS A 257 18.96 -22.39 -22.72
CA LYS A 257 20.17 -22.78 -23.46
C LYS A 257 20.94 -23.91 -22.79
N ALA A 258 21.02 -23.90 -21.46
CA ALA A 258 21.66 -24.99 -20.71
C ALA A 258 20.88 -26.31 -20.80
N GLU A 259 19.54 -26.28 -20.71
CA GLU A 259 18.67 -27.43 -20.88
C GLU A 259 18.73 -28.02 -22.32
N GLU A 260 18.71 -27.15 -23.33
CA GLU A 260 18.89 -27.55 -24.73
C GLU A 260 20.25 -28.22 -24.93
N LYS A 261 21.31 -27.60 -24.39
CA LYS A 261 22.66 -28.19 -24.45
C LYS A 261 22.77 -29.52 -23.71
N ARG A 262 22.11 -29.62 -22.57
CA ARG A 262 22.02 -30.85 -21.80
C ARG A 262 21.35 -31.96 -22.61
N LYS A 263 20.19 -31.69 -23.21
CA LYS A 263 19.48 -32.66 -24.08
C LYS A 263 20.33 -33.09 -25.26
N GLU A 264 21.00 -32.16 -25.92
CA GLU A 264 21.91 -32.46 -27.04
C GLU A 264 23.05 -33.40 -26.62
N LEU A 265 23.67 -33.13 -25.46
CA LEU A 265 24.75 -33.97 -24.93
C LEU A 265 24.23 -35.36 -24.50
N GLU A 266 23.09 -35.44 -23.84
CA GLU A 266 22.45 -36.69 -23.43
C GLU A 266 22.06 -37.55 -24.64
N GLU A 267 21.47 -36.94 -25.68
CA GLU A 267 21.16 -37.67 -26.94
C GLU A 267 22.40 -38.19 -27.62
N PHE A 268 23.45 -37.38 -27.71
CA PHE A 268 24.71 -37.85 -28.31
C PHE A 268 25.32 -38.99 -27.52
N ILE A 269 25.36 -38.89 -26.18
CA ILE A 269 25.87 -39.95 -25.31
C ILE A 269 25.04 -41.23 -25.48
N ARG A 270 23.72 -41.15 -25.52
CA ARG A 270 22.81 -42.28 -25.73
C ARG A 270 23.05 -42.96 -27.08
N ARG A 271 23.17 -42.15 -28.16
CA ARG A 271 23.33 -42.64 -29.53
C ARG A 271 24.68 -43.36 -29.77
N PHE A 272 25.75 -42.90 -29.10
CA PHE A 272 27.12 -43.33 -29.35
C PHE A 272 27.77 -44.06 -28.16
N SER A 273 27.03 -44.40 -27.11
CA SER A 273 27.56 -45.04 -25.90
C SER A 273 28.25 -46.39 -26.16
N ALA A 274 27.78 -47.16 -27.14
CA ALA A 274 28.35 -48.48 -27.51
C ALA A 274 29.36 -48.40 -28.67
N ASN A 275 29.69 -47.24 -29.22
CA ASN A 275 30.56 -47.10 -30.37
C ASN A 275 32.01 -46.85 -29.94
N VAL A 276 32.87 -47.86 -30.13
CA VAL A 276 34.29 -47.85 -29.74
C VAL A 276 35.06 -46.72 -30.44
N ALA A 277 34.77 -46.43 -31.71
CA ALA A 277 35.44 -45.35 -32.48
C ALA A 277 35.13 -43.93 -31.94
N LYS A 278 33.99 -43.76 -31.27
CA LYS A 278 33.57 -42.48 -30.69
C LYS A 278 33.75 -42.40 -29.16
N SER A 279 34.36 -43.39 -28.53
CA SER A 279 34.53 -43.50 -27.07
C SER A 279 35.18 -42.25 -26.46
N LYS A 280 36.23 -41.70 -27.06
CA LYS A 280 36.88 -40.44 -26.59
C LYS A 280 35.94 -39.25 -26.64
N GLN A 281 35.13 -39.12 -27.70
CA GLN A 281 34.15 -38.02 -27.84
C GLN A 281 33.01 -38.17 -26.83
N THR A 282 32.53 -39.39 -26.60
CA THR A 282 31.47 -39.68 -25.60
C THR A 282 31.97 -39.38 -24.19
N THR A 283 33.21 -39.72 -23.84
CA THR A 283 33.83 -39.42 -22.54
C THR A 283 34.00 -37.89 -22.35
N SER A 284 34.46 -37.19 -23.40
CA SER A 284 34.56 -35.71 -23.34
C SER A 284 33.19 -35.05 -23.11
N ARG A 285 32.15 -35.52 -23.78
CA ARG A 285 30.78 -34.96 -23.63
C ARG A 285 30.14 -35.35 -22.30
N LYS A 286 30.45 -36.52 -21.71
CA LYS A 286 30.07 -36.81 -20.33
C LYS A 286 30.68 -35.84 -19.33
N LYS A 287 31.97 -35.52 -19.48
CA LYS A 287 32.63 -34.52 -18.65
C LYS A 287 32.03 -33.09 -18.85
N MET A 288 31.60 -32.77 -20.07
CA MET A 288 30.86 -31.52 -20.32
C MET A 288 29.49 -31.51 -19.64
N LEU A 289 28.77 -32.64 -19.67
CA LEU A 289 27.47 -32.76 -18.99
C LEU A 289 27.60 -32.62 -17.46
N GLU A 290 28.64 -33.23 -16.87
CA GLU A 290 28.95 -33.12 -15.44
C GLU A 290 29.33 -31.68 -15.02
N LYS A 291 29.94 -30.92 -15.93
CA LYS A 291 30.30 -29.51 -15.71
C LYS A 291 29.16 -28.54 -16.01
N LEU A 292 28.10 -28.98 -16.67
CA LEU A 292 26.93 -28.16 -16.97
C LEU A 292 26.09 -28.05 -15.70
N ASN A 293 26.47 -27.07 -14.86
CA ASN A 293 25.66 -26.65 -13.71
C ASN A 293 24.39 -25.98 -14.27
N VAL A 294 23.30 -26.71 -14.29
CA VAL A 294 21.99 -26.10 -14.43
C VAL A 294 21.69 -25.54 -13.05
N GLU A 295 22.05 -24.27 -12.80
CA GLU A 295 21.64 -23.60 -11.59
C GLU A 295 20.11 -23.71 -11.50
N GLU A 296 19.63 -24.31 -10.43
CA GLU A 296 18.20 -24.25 -10.10
C GLU A 296 17.86 -22.78 -9.82
N ILE A 297 17.21 -22.14 -10.78
CA ILE A 297 16.58 -20.84 -10.53
C ILE A 297 15.56 -21.09 -9.44
N ARG A 298 15.83 -20.60 -8.24
CA ARG A 298 14.81 -20.58 -7.20
C ARG A 298 13.72 -19.63 -7.68
N PRO A 299 12.48 -20.09 -7.90
CA PRO A 299 11.41 -19.21 -8.32
C PRO A 299 11.22 -18.14 -7.24
N SER A 300 11.08 -16.84 -7.59
CA SER A 300 10.84 -15.79 -6.61
C SER A 300 9.72 -16.17 -5.64
N SER A 301 9.82 -15.77 -4.38
CA SER A 301 8.73 -15.93 -3.41
C SER A 301 7.51 -15.07 -3.78
N ARG A 302 7.71 -14.09 -4.65
CA ARG A 302 6.64 -13.25 -5.19
C ARG A 302 5.77 -14.06 -6.15
N LYS A 303 4.48 -14.08 -5.83
CA LYS A 303 3.48 -14.77 -6.64
C LYS A 303 2.47 -13.74 -7.12
N TYR A 304 2.28 -13.69 -8.42
CA TYR A 304 1.26 -12.85 -9.04
C TYR A 304 -0.04 -13.63 -9.17
N PRO A 305 -1.17 -13.14 -8.68
CA PRO A 305 -2.45 -13.80 -8.91
C PRO A 305 -2.83 -13.75 -10.39
N GLY A 306 -3.45 -14.82 -10.87
CA GLY A 306 -3.92 -14.93 -12.24
C GLY A 306 -5.27 -14.25 -12.44
N ILE A 307 -5.32 -12.93 -12.37
CA ILE A 307 -6.54 -12.14 -12.53
C ILE A 307 -6.86 -12.02 -14.02
N ILE A 308 -8.06 -12.45 -14.43
CA ILE A 308 -8.52 -12.38 -15.82
C ILE A 308 -10.02 -12.12 -15.80
N PHE A 309 -10.43 -10.89 -16.14
CA PHE A 309 -11.84 -10.56 -16.36
C PHE A 309 -12.22 -10.85 -17.81
N GLN A 310 -13.31 -11.57 -17.96
CA GLN A 310 -13.92 -11.87 -19.25
C GLN A 310 -15.35 -11.35 -19.26
N MET A 311 -15.86 -11.01 -20.41
CA MET A 311 -17.25 -10.59 -20.60
C MET A 311 -18.02 -11.69 -21.28
N GLU A 312 -19.24 -11.98 -20.82
CA GLU A 312 -20.15 -12.89 -21.51
C GLU A 312 -20.62 -12.29 -22.84
N ARG A 313 -20.86 -10.96 -22.86
CA ARG A 313 -21.24 -10.21 -24.06
C ARG A 313 -20.66 -8.79 -24.04
N GLU A 314 -20.46 -8.20 -25.21
CA GLU A 314 -20.05 -6.80 -25.32
C GLU A 314 -21.15 -5.84 -24.81
N PRO A 315 -20.77 -4.73 -24.15
CA PRO A 315 -21.71 -3.70 -23.74
C PRO A 315 -22.24 -2.94 -24.95
N GLY A 316 -23.47 -2.43 -24.86
CA GLY A 316 -24.04 -1.48 -25.81
C GLY A 316 -23.37 -0.10 -25.72
N ASN A 317 -23.89 0.89 -26.47
CA ASN A 317 -23.28 2.23 -26.45
C ASN A 317 -23.62 3.04 -25.21
N GLN A 318 -24.84 2.93 -24.69
CA GLN A 318 -25.26 3.57 -23.44
C GLN A 318 -25.03 2.60 -22.28
N ILE A 319 -24.22 2.99 -21.32
CA ILE A 319 -23.86 2.17 -20.18
C ILE A 319 -24.67 2.59 -18.96
N LEU A 320 -24.54 3.84 -18.53
CA LEU A 320 -25.20 4.38 -17.34
C LEU A 320 -25.56 5.85 -17.60
N GLU A 321 -26.76 6.24 -17.24
CA GLU A 321 -27.24 7.62 -17.26
C GLU A 321 -27.66 7.99 -15.82
N VAL A 322 -27.17 9.12 -15.34
CA VAL A 322 -27.45 9.64 -13.98
C VAL A 322 -27.91 11.07 -14.08
N GLU A 323 -29.10 11.35 -13.51
CA GLU A 323 -29.72 12.68 -13.55
C GLU A 323 -30.12 13.16 -12.15
N GLY A 324 -29.58 14.31 -11.76
CA GLY A 324 -29.94 15.02 -10.52
C GLY A 324 -29.74 14.19 -9.25
N LEU A 325 -28.78 13.26 -9.22
CA LEU A 325 -28.60 12.32 -8.13
C LEU A 325 -28.13 13.04 -6.86
N LYS A 326 -28.77 12.69 -5.73
CA LYS A 326 -28.45 13.21 -4.39
C LYS A 326 -28.33 12.06 -3.39
N ALA A 327 -27.30 12.15 -2.54
CA ALA A 327 -27.15 11.26 -1.39
C ALA A 327 -26.98 12.04 -0.09
N VAL A 328 -27.55 11.48 0.97
CA VAL A 328 -27.52 12.04 2.33
C VAL A 328 -27.07 10.91 3.26
N ASP A 329 -26.17 11.21 4.21
CA ASP A 329 -25.72 10.24 5.21
C ASP A 329 -26.79 9.99 6.29
N GLU A 330 -26.60 9.02 7.17
CA GLU A 330 -27.54 8.65 8.24
C GLU A 330 -27.79 9.80 9.24
N ASP A 331 -26.82 10.67 9.43
CA ASP A 331 -26.89 11.86 10.28
C ASP A 331 -27.55 13.08 9.61
N GLY A 332 -27.98 12.95 8.35
CA GLY A 332 -28.59 14.03 7.55
C GLY A 332 -27.60 14.90 6.79
N THR A 333 -26.31 14.63 6.86
CA THR A 333 -25.27 15.36 6.10
C THR A 333 -25.38 15.03 4.61
N VAL A 334 -25.39 16.07 3.76
CA VAL A 334 -25.40 15.89 2.30
C VAL A 334 -24.03 15.43 1.83
N LEU A 335 -23.96 14.25 1.23
CA LEU A 335 -22.74 13.68 0.67
C LEU A 335 -22.43 14.25 -0.72
N PHE A 336 -23.45 14.36 -1.55
CA PHE A 336 -23.42 15.05 -2.84
C PHE A 336 -24.83 15.44 -3.26
N ASP A 337 -24.95 16.46 -4.13
CA ASP A 337 -26.21 16.97 -4.62
C ASP A 337 -26.11 17.29 -6.13
N ASN A 338 -27.22 17.06 -6.86
CA ASN A 338 -27.37 17.36 -8.28
C ASN A 338 -26.25 16.79 -9.16
N VAL A 339 -25.86 15.53 -8.92
CA VAL A 339 -24.87 14.83 -9.73
C VAL A 339 -25.48 14.37 -11.05
N ASN A 340 -24.83 14.75 -12.15
CA ASN A 340 -25.28 14.43 -13.50
C ASN A 340 -24.11 13.95 -14.34
N PHE A 341 -24.23 12.78 -14.94
CA PHE A 341 -23.27 12.26 -15.92
C PHE A 341 -23.88 11.11 -16.74
N ASN A 342 -23.30 10.83 -17.87
CA ASN A 342 -23.59 9.65 -18.67
C ASN A 342 -22.28 8.89 -18.94
N ILE A 343 -22.35 7.57 -18.99
CA ILE A 343 -21.19 6.70 -19.29
C ILE A 343 -21.42 6.02 -20.61
N GLU A 344 -20.41 6.09 -21.47
CA GLU A 344 -20.40 5.51 -22.81
C GLU A 344 -19.52 4.25 -22.87
N LYS A 345 -19.65 3.50 -23.99
CA LYS A 345 -18.89 2.27 -24.19
C LYS A 345 -17.38 2.51 -24.18
N GLY A 346 -16.66 1.71 -23.41
CA GLY A 346 -15.20 1.72 -23.33
C GLY A 346 -14.62 2.74 -22.35
N GLU A 347 -15.46 3.53 -21.69
CA GLU A 347 -15.01 4.44 -20.65
C GLU A 347 -14.60 3.68 -19.38
N LYS A 348 -13.46 4.08 -18.85
CA LYS A 348 -12.92 3.68 -17.55
C LYS A 348 -12.84 4.92 -16.68
N VAL A 349 -13.84 5.07 -15.82
CA VAL A 349 -14.07 6.31 -15.09
C VAL A 349 -13.59 6.15 -13.67
N VAL A 350 -12.67 7.04 -13.26
CA VAL A 350 -12.35 7.20 -11.84
C VAL A 350 -13.26 8.25 -11.23
N PHE A 351 -13.83 7.92 -10.08
CA PHE A 351 -14.58 8.87 -9.25
C PHE A 351 -13.70 9.35 -8.11
N LEU A 352 -13.62 10.66 -7.93
CA LEU A 352 -12.86 11.32 -6.88
C LEU A 352 -13.79 12.13 -5.98
N SER A 353 -13.45 12.30 -4.72
CA SER A 353 -14.10 13.20 -3.77
C SER A 353 -13.22 13.41 -2.56
N HIS A 354 -13.27 14.59 -1.93
CA HIS A 354 -12.68 14.83 -0.61
C HIS A 354 -13.40 14.06 0.51
N ASN A 355 -14.64 13.63 0.25
CA ASN A 355 -15.41 12.79 1.18
C ASN A 355 -15.50 11.34 0.68
N PRO A 356 -14.74 10.38 1.24
CA PRO A 356 -14.78 8.98 0.81
C PRO A 356 -16.18 8.36 0.87
N LYS A 357 -17.02 8.76 1.83
CA LYS A 357 -18.40 8.28 1.94
C LYS A 357 -19.26 8.64 0.72
N ALA A 358 -18.94 9.74 0.03
CA ALA A 358 -19.66 10.14 -1.16
C ALA A 358 -19.47 9.15 -2.31
N MET A 359 -18.26 8.63 -2.49
CA MET A 359 -17.95 7.64 -3.53
C MET A 359 -18.63 6.31 -3.24
N THR A 360 -18.50 5.80 -2.01
CA THR A 360 -19.19 4.56 -1.60
C THR A 360 -20.71 4.69 -1.77
N ALA A 361 -21.30 5.81 -1.34
CA ALA A 361 -22.74 6.06 -1.51
C ALA A 361 -23.17 6.07 -2.99
N LEU A 362 -22.37 6.68 -3.88
CA LEU A 362 -22.64 6.64 -5.31
C LEU A 362 -22.64 5.20 -5.84
N PHE A 363 -21.63 4.40 -5.52
CA PHE A 363 -21.53 3.01 -5.99
C PHE A 363 -22.64 2.12 -5.42
N GLU A 364 -23.00 2.30 -4.15
CA GLU A 364 -24.13 1.60 -3.54
C GLU A 364 -25.46 1.95 -4.21
N ILE A 365 -25.70 3.22 -4.53
CA ILE A 365 -26.92 3.67 -5.19
C ILE A 365 -27.02 3.07 -6.59
N ILE A 366 -25.99 3.21 -7.43
CA ILE A 366 -26.03 2.70 -8.81
C ILE A 366 -26.04 1.16 -8.87
N ASN A 367 -25.58 0.48 -7.80
CA ASN A 367 -25.69 -0.97 -7.67
C ASN A 367 -27.02 -1.41 -7.04
N GLY A 368 -27.87 -0.48 -6.58
CA GLY A 368 -29.16 -0.75 -5.98
C GLY A 368 -29.13 -1.21 -4.51
N ASN A 369 -28.02 -1.04 -3.82
CA ASN A 369 -27.85 -1.38 -2.40
C ASN A 369 -28.29 -0.25 -1.46
N ARG A 370 -28.45 0.98 -1.99
CA ARG A 370 -28.87 2.18 -1.25
C ARG A 370 -29.86 2.97 -2.08
N GLU A 371 -30.87 3.56 -1.43
CA GLU A 371 -31.81 4.47 -2.09
C GLU A 371 -31.19 5.87 -2.23
N ALA A 372 -31.43 6.50 -3.38
CA ALA A 372 -31.06 7.89 -3.59
C ALA A 372 -32.03 8.82 -2.85
N ALA A 373 -31.54 9.90 -2.26
CA ALA A 373 -32.39 10.91 -1.63
C ALA A 373 -33.18 11.73 -2.68
N ALA A 374 -32.63 11.90 -3.89
CA ALA A 374 -33.29 12.50 -5.05
C ALA A 374 -32.53 12.09 -6.34
N GLY A 375 -33.18 12.33 -7.48
CA GLY A 375 -32.63 11.99 -8.80
C GLY A 375 -32.90 10.56 -9.20
N THR A 376 -32.41 10.20 -10.39
CA THR A 376 -32.59 8.87 -10.98
C THR A 376 -31.35 8.40 -11.71
N PHE A 377 -31.22 7.09 -11.84
CA PHE A 377 -30.19 6.49 -12.69
C PHE A 377 -30.78 5.37 -13.55
N LYS A 378 -30.16 5.10 -14.67
CA LYS A 378 -30.61 4.07 -15.59
C LYS A 378 -29.44 3.34 -16.24
N TRP A 379 -29.39 2.03 -16.04
CA TRP A 379 -28.46 1.16 -16.75
C TRP A 379 -28.93 0.82 -18.17
N GLY A 380 -27.99 0.73 -19.09
CA GLY A 380 -28.28 0.20 -20.42
C GLY A 380 -28.76 -1.27 -20.36
N VAL A 381 -29.68 -1.64 -21.25
CA VAL A 381 -30.34 -2.97 -21.27
C VAL A 381 -29.34 -4.14 -21.41
N THR A 382 -28.15 -3.90 -21.98
CA THR A 382 -27.15 -4.93 -22.22
C THR A 382 -26.12 -5.02 -21.11
N ILE A 383 -26.20 -4.19 -20.09
CA ILE A 383 -25.17 -4.07 -19.05
C ILE A 383 -25.39 -5.10 -17.96
N THR A 384 -24.29 -5.76 -17.61
CA THR A 384 -24.17 -6.65 -16.46
C THR A 384 -23.07 -6.11 -15.56
N THR A 385 -23.36 -5.91 -14.29
CA THR A 385 -22.44 -5.31 -13.33
C THR A 385 -21.81 -6.36 -12.41
N ALA A 386 -20.56 -6.14 -12.02
CA ALA A 386 -19.91 -6.82 -10.90
C ALA A 386 -19.36 -5.77 -9.94
N TYR A 387 -19.82 -5.82 -8.68
CA TYR A 387 -19.47 -4.83 -7.67
C TYR A 387 -18.51 -5.38 -6.61
N LEU A 388 -17.45 -4.63 -6.39
CA LEU A 388 -16.49 -4.78 -5.29
C LEU A 388 -16.72 -3.65 -4.28
N PRO A 389 -17.39 -3.90 -3.15
CA PRO A 389 -17.63 -2.89 -2.13
C PRO A 389 -16.37 -2.62 -1.30
N LEU A 390 -16.27 -1.42 -0.73
CA LEU A 390 -15.23 -1.02 0.22
C LEU A 390 -15.24 -1.93 1.46
N ASP A 391 -16.39 -2.08 2.11
CA ASP A 391 -16.56 -3.06 3.20
C ASP A 391 -17.10 -4.38 2.65
N ASN A 392 -16.28 -5.40 2.74
CA ASN A 392 -16.60 -6.75 2.30
C ASN A 392 -16.82 -7.72 3.47
N THR A 393 -16.85 -7.26 4.72
CA THR A 393 -16.89 -8.08 5.93
C THR A 393 -18.13 -8.99 5.98
N GLU A 394 -19.28 -8.52 5.51
CA GLU A 394 -20.53 -9.29 5.47
C GLU A 394 -20.43 -10.58 4.66
N PHE A 395 -19.61 -10.60 3.60
CA PHE A 395 -19.43 -11.78 2.75
C PHE A 395 -18.69 -12.91 3.46
N PHE A 396 -17.96 -12.61 4.55
CA PHE A 396 -17.04 -13.54 5.22
C PHE A 396 -17.47 -13.94 6.64
N LYS A 397 -18.72 -13.67 7.05
CA LYS A 397 -19.25 -14.03 8.39
C LYS A 397 -19.56 -15.51 8.55
N SER A 398 -19.63 -16.29 7.46
CA SER A 398 -20.01 -17.71 7.50
C SER A 398 -18.83 -18.62 7.89
N ASP A 399 -19.16 -19.82 8.39
CA ASP A 399 -18.18 -20.87 8.70
C ASP A 399 -17.83 -21.77 7.51
N LYS A 400 -18.25 -21.41 6.28
CA LYS A 400 -17.96 -22.17 5.07
C LYS A 400 -16.49 -22.15 4.74
N ASN A 401 -16.01 -23.21 4.06
CA ASN A 401 -14.68 -23.15 3.43
C ASN A 401 -14.74 -22.33 2.14
N LEU A 402 -13.57 -21.97 1.60
CA LEU A 402 -13.45 -21.11 0.42
C LEU A 402 -14.15 -21.68 -0.83
N VAL A 403 -14.10 -22.99 -1.03
CA VAL A 403 -14.73 -23.62 -2.20
C VAL A 403 -16.25 -23.52 -2.11
N ASP A 404 -16.83 -23.88 -0.95
CA ASP A 404 -18.27 -23.82 -0.72
C ASP A 404 -18.77 -22.37 -0.72
N TRP A 405 -17.95 -21.43 -0.25
CA TRP A 405 -18.26 -20.01 -0.29
C TRP A 405 -18.32 -19.50 -1.73
N LEU A 406 -17.29 -19.79 -2.54
CA LEU A 406 -17.23 -19.31 -3.91
C LEU A 406 -18.33 -19.93 -4.80
N SER A 407 -18.69 -21.19 -4.54
CA SER A 407 -19.74 -21.90 -5.27
C SER A 407 -21.15 -21.29 -5.16
N GLN A 408 -21.37 -20.35 -4.22
CA GLN A 408 -22.65 -19.65 -4.08
C GLN A 408 -22.86 -18.55 -5.14
N TYR A 409 -21.77 -18.10 -5.79
CA TYR A 409 -21.78 -16.90 -6.64
C TYR A 409 -21.73 -17.20 -8.14
N GLY A 410 -21.61 -18.45 -8.55
CA GLY A 410 -21.60 -18.77 -9.97
C GLY A 410 -21.74 -20.27 -10.25
N PRO A 411 -22.07 -20.62 -11.48
CA PRO A 411 -22.16 -22.02 -11.91
C PRO A 411 -20.76 -22.64 -11.98
N GLY A 412 -20.64 -23.89 -11.55
CA GLY A 412 -19.40 -24.64 -11.67
C GLY A 412 -19.32 -25.76 -10.63
N ASN A 413 -18.47 -26.73 -10.92
CA ASN A 413 -18.16 -27.80 -9.98
C ASN A 413 -16.97 -27.40 -9.09
N GLU A 414 -16.69 -28.22 -8.10
CA GLU A 414 -15.58 -28.01 -7.15
C GLU A 414 -14.22 -27.79 -7.84
N VAL A 415 -13.97 -28.47 -8.96
CA VAL A 415 -12.71 -28.34 -9.73
C VAL A 415 -12.56 -26.95 -10.32
N VAL A 416 -13.65 -26.38 -10.85
CA VAL A 416 -13.68 -25.02 -11.42
C VAL A 416 -13.43 -23.99 -10.31
N MET A 417 -14.11 -24.15 -9.15
CA MET A 417 -13.92 -23.24 -8.01
C MET A 417 -12.50 -23.29 -7.46
N LYS A 418 -11.93 -24.48 -7.32
CA LYS A 418 -10.52 -24.66 -6.95
C LYS A 418 -9.57 -24.02 -7.99
N GLY A 419 -9.92 -24.07 -9.28
CA GLY A 419 -9.17 -23.41 -10.33
C GLY A 419 -9.15 -21.87 -10.19
N PHE A 420 -10.29 -21.25 -9.88
CA PHE A 420 -10.36 -19.81 -9.59
C PHE A 420 -9.56 -19.44 -8.34
N LEU A 421 -9.76 -20.19 -7.25
CA LEU A 421 -9.01 -19.98 -6.01
C LEU A 421 -7.51 -20.19 -6.19
N GLY A 422 -7.10 -21.20 -6.97
CA GLY A 422 -5.70 -21.47 -7.30
C GLY A 422 -5.05 -20.29 -8.05
N ARG A 423 -5.76 -19.67 -9.01
CA ARG A 423 -5.31 -18.44 -9.66
C ARG A 423 -5.15 -17.28 -8.67
N MET A 424 -5.99 -17.21 -7.64
CA MET A 424 -5.91 -16.24 -6.54
C MET A 424 -4.90 -16.63 -5.45
N LEU A 425 -3.99 -17.55 -5.76
CA LEU A 425 -2.89 -18.01 -4.89
C LEU A 425 -3.32 -18.85 -3.68
N PHE A 426 -4.54 -19.35 -3.66
CA PHE A 426 -4.96 -20.36 -2.68
C PHE A 426 -4.62 -21.75 -3.17
N SER A 427 -3.71 -22.47 -2.50
CA SER A 427 -3.22 -23.77 -2.94
C SER A 427 -3.29 -24.82 -1.84
N GLY A 428 -3.43 -26.09 -2.24
CA GLY A 428 -3.45 -27.22 -1.30
C GLY A 428 -4.54 -27.11 -0.26
N GLU A 429 -4.18 -27.05 1.01
CA GLU A 429 -5.11 -26.95 2.15
C GLU A 429 -5.71 -25.53 2.33
N ASP A 430 -5.14 -24.50 1.71
CA ASP A 430 -5.65 -23.14 1.82
C ASP A 430 -7.09 -23.00 1.35
N VAL A 431 -7.50 -23.75 0.33
CA VAL A 431 -8.87 -23.72 -0.20
C VAL A 431 -9.92 -24.28 0.77
N LEU A 432 -9.47 -24.98 1.81
CA LEU A 432 -10.33 -25.54 2.88
C LEU A 432 -10.40 -24.63 4.11
N LYS A 433 -9.64 -23.50 4.12
CA LYS A 433 -9.74 -22.51 5.20
C LYS A 433 -11.17 -21.99 5.29
N LYS A 434 -11.63 -21.73 6.50
CA LYS A 434 -12.90 -21.04 6.74
C LYS A 434 -12.76 -19.57 6.32
N VAL A 435 -13.82 -19.02 5.74
CA VAL A 435 -13.80 -17.64 5.23
C VAL A 435 -13.68 -16.58 6.33
N ASN A 436 -14.13 -16.88 7.54
CA ASN A 436 -14.07 -15.95 8.69
C ASN A 436 -12.66 -15.77 9.29
N VAL A 437 -11.69 -16.60 8.93
CA VAL A 437 -10.29 -16.50 9.43
C VAL A 437 -9.33 -15.86 8.42
N LEU A 438 -9.83 -15.38 7.28
CA LEU A 438 -9.02 -14.80 6.22
C LEU A 438 -8.48 -13.43 6.59
N SER A 439 -7.23 -13.15 6.20
CA SER A 439 -6.66 -11.80 6.23
C SER A 439 -7.34 -10.86 5.23
N GLY A 440 -7.16 -9.53 5.39
CA GLY A 440 -7.72 -8.53 4.48
C GLY A 440 -7.37 -8.79 3.01
N GLY A 441 -6.09 -9.05 2.73
CA GLY A 441 -5.63 -9.37 1.37
C GLY A 441 -6.18 -10.69 0.83
N GLU A 442 -6.34 -11.72 1.67
CA GLU A 442 -6.98 -12.98 1.27
C GLU A 442 -8.46 -12.76 0.94
N ARG A 443 -9.19 -11.97 1.74
CA ARG A 443 -10.59 -11.60 1.47
C ARG A 443 -10.71 -10.85 0.14
N MET A 444 -9.84 -9.88 -0.10
CA MET A 444 -9.84 -9.11 -1.35
C MET A 444 -9.62 -10.02 -2.57
N ARG A 445 -8.64 -10.93 -2.53
CA ARG A 445 -8.43 -11.91 -3.60
C ARG A 445 -9.64 -12.84 -3.80
N CYS A 446 -10.34 -13.22 -2.73
CA CYS A 446 -11.60 -13.97 -2.83
C CYS A 446 -12.71 -13.15 -3.51
N MET A 447 -12.84 -11.88 -3.19
CA MET A 447 -13.80 -10.98 -3.85
C MET A 447 -13.50 -10.80 -5.33
N ILE A 448 -12.22 -10.68 -5.72
CA ILE A 448 -11.80 -10.64 -7.12
C ILE A 448 -12.17 -11.96 -7.82
N ALA A 449 -11.94 -13.12 -7.18
CA ALA A 449 -12.37 -14.42 -7.73
C ALA A 449 -13.89 -14.49 -7.97
N ARG A 450 -14.69 -14.00 -6.99
CA ARG A 450 -16.15 -13.88 -7.12
C ARG A 450 -16.55 -13.01 -8.30
N MET A 451 -15.91 -11.86 -8.49
CA MET A 451 -16.22 -10.97 -9.61
C MET A 451 -15.91 -11.61 -10.97
N GLN A 452 -14.83 -12.37 -11.06
CA GLN A 452 -14.47 -13.07 -12.30
C GLN A 452 -15.51 -14.12 -12.72
N LEU A 453 -16.24 -14.74 -11.77
CA LEU A 453 -17.30 -15.70 -12.06
C LEU A 453 -18.50 -15.07 -12.77
N ASN A 454 -18.75 -13.78 -12.57
CA ASN A 454 -19.92 -13.10 -13.09
C ASN A 454 -19.80 -12.75 -14.59
N ASN A 455 -18.60 -12.80 -15.19
CA ASN A 455 -18.34 -12.41 -16.57
C ASN A 455 -19.03 -11.09 -16.98
N ALA A 456 -19.05 -10.13 -16.06
CA ALA A 456 -19.72 -8.85 -16.23
C ALA A 456 -18.98 -7.97 -17.23
N ASN A 457 -19.76 -7.12 -17.94
CA ASN A 457 -19.20 -6.17 -18.91
C ASN A 457 -19.01 -4.75 -18.33
N CYS A 458 -19.42 -4.51 -17.09
CA CYS A 458 -19.15 -3.30 -16.35
C CYS A 458 -18.70 -3.66 -14.90
N LEU A 459 -17.51 -3.23 -14.54
CA LEU A 459 -16.93 -3.44 -13.21
C LEU A 459 -17.11 -2.17 -12.38
N ILE A 460 -17.62 -2.32 -11.15
CA ILE A 460 -17.74 -1.24 -10.17
C ILE A 460 -16.80 -1.59 -9.02
N LEU A 461 -15.79 -0.74 -8.76
CA LEU A 461 -14.69 -1.05 -7.85
C LEU A 461 -14.53 0.09 -6.84
N ASP A 462 -14.89 -0.16 -5.58
CA ASP A 462 -14.69 0.81 -4.51
C ASP A 462 -13.36 0.55 -3.80
N THR A 463 -12.36 1.41 -4.04
CA THR A 463 -10.99 1.33 -3.53
C THR A 463 -10.37 -0.07 -3.60
N PRO A 464 -10.26 -0.66 -4.80
CA PRO A 464 -9.92 -2.08 -4.98
C PRO A 464 -8.48 -2.43 -4.62
N THR A 465 -7.60 -1.45 -4.49
CA THR A 465 -6.18 -1.64 -4.15
C THR A 465 -5.93 -1.81 -2.66
N ASN A 466 -6.89 -1.45 -1.82
CA ASN A 466 -6.77 -1.60 -0.36
C ASN A 466 -6.52 -3.05 0.04
N HIS A 467 -5.57 -3.27 0.95
CA HIS A 467 -5.15 -4.57 1.47
C HIS A 467 -4.51 -5.53 0.46
N LEU A 468 -4.31 -5.14 -0.80
CA LEU A 468 -3.56 -5.93 -1.77
C LEU A 468 -2.06 -5.67 -1.63
N ASP A 469 -1.25 -6.70 -1.88
CA ASP A 469 0.20 -6.54 -2.02
C ASP A 469 0.55 -5.99 -3.41
N LEU A 470 1.77 -5.46 -3.54
CA LEU A 470 2.27 -4.87 -4.78
C LEU A 470 2.10 -5.81 -5.98
N GLU A 471 2.35 -7.09 -5.81
CA GLU A 471 2.21 -8.11 -6.85
C GLU A 471 0.74 -8.30 -7.27
N SER A 472 -0.18 -8.28 -6.31
CA SER A 472 -1.63 -8.37 -6.58
C SER A 472 -2.17 -7.11 -7.24
N ILE A 473 -1.75 -5.92 -6.78
CA ILE A 473 -2.09 -4.64 -7.41
C ILE A 473 -1.60 -4.62 -8.86
N GLN A 474 -0.35 -5.03 -9.11
CA GLN A 474 0.22 -5.09 -10.45
C GLN A 474 -0.56 -6.03 -11.38
N ALA A 475 -0.88 -7.25 -10.92
CA ALA A 475 -1.64 -8.21 -11.70
C ALA A 475 -3.07 -7.69 -11.99
N PHE A 476 -3.69 -7.04 -11.03
CA PHE A 476 -5.01 -6.43 -11.15
C PHE A 476 -5.00 -5.27 -12.15
N ASN A 477 -4.08 -4.35 -11.99
CA ASN A 477 -3.90 -3.20 -12.88
C ASN A 477 -3.70 -3.64 -14.34
N ASN A 478 -2.74 -4.54 -14.59
CA ASN A 478 -2.44 -5.04 -15.93
C ASN A 478 -3.67 -5.66 -16.61
N ASN A 479 -4.52 -6.35 -15.86
CA ASN A 479 -5.73 -6.93 -16.40
C ASN A 479 -6.80 -5.87 -16.68
N LEU A 480 -7.00 -4.89 -15.80
CA LEU A 480 -7.97 -3.81 -16.00
C LEU A 480 -7.60 -2.89 -17.16
N VAL A 481 -6.31 -2.62 -17.37
CA VAL A 481 -5.83 -1.88 -18.55
C VAL A 481 -6.23 -2.61 -19.84
N GLY A 482 -6.14 -3.93 -19.88
CA GLY A 482 -6.53 -4.76 -21.03
C GLY A 482 -8.04 -5.06 -21.15
N PHE A 483 -8.82 -4.78 -20.13
CA PHE A 483 -10.26 -5.07 -20.10
C PHE A 483 -11.02 -4.19 -21.09
N LYS A 484 -11.84 -4.81 -21.95
CA LYS A 484 -12.57 -4.13 -23.02
C LYS A 484 -13.97 -3.63 -22.61
N GLY A 485 -14.44 -3.96 -21.42
CA GLY A 485 -15.67 -3.45 -20.84
C GLY A 485 -15.49 -2.10 -20.17
N ASN A 486 -16.52 -1.65 -19.49
CA ASN A 486 -16.50 -0.42 -18.71
C ASN A 486 -16.01 -0.68 -17.29
N ILE A 487 -15.35 0.33 -16.72
CA ILE A 487 -14.88 0.30 -15.31
C ILE A 487 -15.29 1.61 -14.66
N LEU A 488 -15.98 1.51 -13.54
CA LEU A 488 -16.31 2.63 -12.65
C LEU A 488 -15.59 2.37 -11.33
N PHE A 489 -14.68 3.24 -10.93
CA PHE A 489 -13.87 2.94 -9.75
C PHE A 489 -13.49 4.18 -8.95
N SER A 490 -13.16 3.98 -7.69
CA SER A 490 -12.45 4.91 -6.83
C SER A 490 -11.10 4.32 -6.44
N SER A 491 -10.10 5.12 -6.22
CA SER A 491 -8.80 4.68 -5.72
C SER A 491 -8.02 5.87 -5.15
N HIS A 492 -7.10 5.57 -4.21
CA HIS A 492 -6.07 6.50 -3.74
C HIS A 492 -4.70 6.16 -4.34
N ASP A 493 -4.60 5.06 -5.09
CA ASP A 493 -3.38 4.63 -5.77
C ASP A 493 -3.23 5.42 -7.07
N HIS A 494 -2.27 6.36 -7.08
CA HIS A 494 -2.00 7.26 -8.19
C HIS A 494 -1.70 6.50 -9.50
N GLU A 495 -0.79 5.52 -9.45
CA GLU A 495 -0.40 4.73 -10.62
C GLU A 495 -1.56 3.91 -11.17
N PHE A 496 -2.42 3.40 -10.27
CA PHE A 496 -3.63 2.68 -10.66
C PHE A 496 -4.62 3.58 -11.39
N ILE A 497 -4.82 4.79 -10.90
CA ILE A 497 -5.69 5.78 -11.55
C ILE A 497 -5.10 6.16 -12.91
N GLN A 498 -3.83 6.57 -12.95
CA GLN A 498 -3.13 7.04 -14.15
C GLN A 498 -3.14 6.02 -15.27
N THR A 499 -3.00 4.74 -14.96
CA THR A 499 -2.91 3.68 -15.97
C THR A 499 -4.25 3.10 -16.40
N VAL A 500 -5.27 3.13 -15.54
CA VAL A 500 -6.58 2.54 -15.82
C VAL A 500 -7.59 3.55 -16.32
N ALA A 501 -7.66 4.76 -15.72
CA ALA A 501 -8.67 5.76 -16.05
C ALA A 501 -8.42 6.40 -17.41
N ASN A 502 -9.50 6.68 -18.13
CA ASN A 502 -9.50 7.56 -19.30
C ASN A 502 -10.50 8.72 -19.16
N ARG A 503 -11.19 8.79 -18.02
CA ARG A 503 -12.12 9.87 -17.66
C ARG A 503 -12.15 10.03 -16.15
N ILE A 504 -12.22 11.27 -15.68
CA ILE A 504 -12.24 11.65 -14.27
C ILE A 504 -13.53 12.38 -13.96
N ILE A 505 -14.26 11.92 -12.96
CA ILE A 505 -15.44 12.59 -12.41
C ILE A 505 -15.20 12.85 -10.93
N GLU A 506 -15.06 14.11 -10.56
CA GLU A 506 -14.92 14.51 -9.15
C GLU A 506 -16.25 15.00 -8.60
N LEU A 507 -16.70 14.36 -7.51
CA LEU A 507 -17.90 14.73 -6.77
C LEU A 507 -17.56 15.83 -5.78
N THR A 508 -18.18 16.98 -5.95
CA THR A 508 -17.99 18.14 -5.08
C THR A 508 -19.30 18.49 -4.37
N PRO A 509 -19.28 19.29 -3.28
CA PRO A 509 -20.50 19.76 -2.63
C PRO A 509 -21.44 20.55 -3.56
N ASN A 510 -20.90 21.15 -4.62
CA ASN A 510 -21.64 22.04 -5.53
C ASN A 510 -21.82 21.47 -6.96
N GLY A 511 -21.71 20.15 -7.13
CA GLY A 511 -21.90 19.45 -8.40
C GLY A 511 -20.72 18.56 -8.77
N THR A 512 -20.46 18.38 -10.07
CA THR A 512 -19.41 17.47 -10.59
C THR A 512 -18.41 18.21 -11.45
N ILE A 513 -17.14 17.83 -11.35
CA ILE A 513 -16.10 18.17 -12.33
C ILE A 513 -15.91 16.92 -13.20
N ASP A 514 -16.15 17.02 -14.49
CA ASP A 514 -16.10 15.89 -15.42
C ASP A 514 -15.12 16.21 -16.56
N LYS A 515 -14.07 15.40 -16.68
CA LYS A 515 -12.96 15.61 -17.62
C LYS A 515 -12.49 14.32 -18.27
N LEU A 516 -12.29 14.39 -19.58
CA LEU A 516 -11.62 13.37 -20.39
C LEU A 516 -10.15 13.75 -20.53
N MET A 517 -9.32 13.34 -19.56
CA MET A 517 -7.89 13.63 -19.52
C MET A 517 -7.18 12.63 -18.62
N ASP A 518 -5.87 12.58 -18.75
CA ASP A 518 -5.03 11.77 -17.87
C ASP A 518 -4.98 12.34 -16.46
N TYR A 519 -4.71 11.49 -15.47
CA TYR A 519 -4.77 11.88 -14.07
C TYR A 519 -3.68 12.88 -13.67
N ASP A 520 -2.46 12.74 -14.21
CA ASP A 520 -1.38 13.70 -13.99
C ASP A 520 -1.77 15.09 -14.52
N ASP A 521 -2.30 15.17 -15.74
CA ASP A 521 -2.77 16.42 -16.31
C ASP A 521 -3.88 17.04 -15.45
N TYR A 522 -4.75 16.21 -14.85
CA TYR A 522 -5.83 16.68 -14.00
C TYR A 522 -5.31 17.30 -12.68
N ILE A 523 -4.33 16.68 -12.04
CA ILE A 523 -3.79 17.17 -10.76
C ILE A 523 -2.98 18.46 -10.95
N TYR A 524 -2.15 18.52 -12.00
CA TYR A 524 -1.23 19.62 -12.19
C TYR A 524 -1.82 20.81 -12.95
N SER A 525 -3.03 20.69 -13.51
CA SER A 525 -3.70 21.77 -14.25
C SER A 525 -4.13 22.90 -13.33
N GLU A 526 -3.63 24.11 -13.58
CA GLU A 526 -4.04 25.32 -12.85
C GLU A 526 -5.54 25.65 -13.06
N ASP A 527 -6.09 25.35 -14.25
CA ASP A 527 -7.52 25.53 -14.53
C ASP A 527 -8.38 24.61 -13.65
N ILE A 528 -7.95 23.38 -13.44
CA ILE A 528 -8.65 22.43 -12.57
C ILE A 528 -8.53 22.86 -11.11
N LYS A 529 -7.38 23.29 -10.65
CA LYS A 529 -7.19 23.82 -9.29
C LYS A 529 -8.11 25.02 -9.01
N ALA A 530 -8.19 25.96 -9.97
CA ALA A 530 -9.10 27.09 -9.85
C ALA A 530 -10.58 26.66 -9.82
N LEU A 531 -10.96 25.67 -10.66
CA LEU A 531 -12.30 25.11 -10.69
C LEU A 531 -12.65 24.39 -9.38
N LYS A 532 -11.73 23.58 -8.82
CA LYS A 532 -11.87 22.92 -7.53
C LYS A 532 -12.08 23.96 -6.41
N ALA A 533 -11.23 24.98 -6.34
CA ALA A 533 -11.38 26.05 -5.38
C ALA A 533 -12.77 26.72 -5.44
N GLN A 534 -13.32 26.89 -6.63
CA GLN A 534 -14.67 27.43 -6.82
C GLN A 534 -15.77 26.45 -6.39
N MET A 535 -15.59 25.15 -6.66
CA MET A 535 -16.59 24.11 -6.42
C MET A 535 -16.62 23.62 -4.96
N TYR A 536 -15.52 23.79 -4.20
CA TYR A 536 -15.44 23.43 -2.77
C TYR A 536 -15.69 24.61 -1.83
N ASN A 537 -15.47 25.88 -2.27
CA ASN A 537 -15.57 27.10 -1.45
C ASN A 537 -16.93 27.82 -1.58
N LYS A 538 -18.06 27.14 -1.30
CA LYS A 538 -19.36 27.83 -1.21
C LYS A 538 -20.02 27.61 0.13
#